data_38412a5e5bbbdcb811cf0902e48bbb42
#
_entry.id   38412a5e5bbbdcb811cf0902e48bbb42
#
_cell.length_a   1.000
_cell.length_b   1.000
_cell.length_c   1.000
_cell.angle_alpha   90.00
_cell.angle_beta   90.00
_cell.angle_gamma   90.00
#
_symmetry.space_group_name_H-M   'P 1'
#
loop_
_entity.id
_entity.type
_entity.pdbx_description
1 polymer ?
#
loop_
_entity_poly.entity_id
_entity_poly.type
_entity_poly.pdbx_seq_one_letter_code
_entity_poly.pdbx_strand_id
1 'polypeptide(L)'
;MLVSEILAIKGKVLYTIAPNRSLAEAVAIMTEQDVGSLVVFDHGRMAGLLTFREVLGAVHAGGGNWQATAVEQAMLRDPLAAAPDMELDELRRLMVDRHQRYLPVMDGGTLLGVVSFHDVAKAVLEEQSFENRMLKNYIRNWPAESDEQG
;
A
#
# COMPACT_ATOMS: atom_id res chain seq x y z
N MET A 1 -15.25 -3.89 -1.74
CA MET A 1 -14.56 -2.58 -1.68
C MET A 1 -13.51 -2.53 -2.77
N LEU A 2 -13.49 -1.45 -3.53
CA LEU A 2 -12.51 -1.26 -4.59
C LEU A 2 -11.25 -0.55 -4.09
N VAL A 3 -10.15 -0.76 -4.78
CA VAL A 3 -8.87 -0.08 -4.49
C VAL A 3 -9.06 1.44 -4.48
N SER A 4 -9.85 1.99 -5.41
CA SER A 4 -10.15 3.43 -5.45
C SER A 4 -10.80 3.94 -4.15
N GLU A 5 -11.63 3.12 -3.54
CA GLU A 5 -12.27 3.46 -2.26
C GLU A 5 -11.27 3.47 -1.12
N ILE A 6 -10.32 2.54 -1.12
CA ILE A 6 -9.24 2.49 -0.13
C ILE A 6 -8.40 3.76 -0.23
N LEU A 7 -8.04 4.17 -1.44
CA LEU A 7 -7.28 5.40 -1.66
C LEU A 7 -8.04 6.64 -1.20
N ALA A 8 -9.35 6.68 -1.44
CA ALA A 8 -10.19 7.81 -1.01
C ALA A 8 -10.20 7.96 0.50
N ILE A 9 -10.26 6.84 1.22
CA ILE A 9 -10.21 6.83 2.69
C ILE A 9 -8.83 7.23 3.20
N LYS A 10 -7.78 6.71 2.58
CA LYS A 10 -6.39 6.99 2.95
C LYS A 10 -6.04 8.47 2.76
N GLY A 11 -6.61 9.11 1.75
CA GLY A 11 -6.28 10.49 1.39
C GLY A 11 -5.21 10.58 0.31
N LYS A 12 -4.88 11.81 -0.07
CA LYS A 12 -4.03 12.08 -1.24
C LYS A 12 -2.56 12.30 -0.90
N VAL A 13 -2.13 11.98 0.30
CA VAL A 13 -0.73 12.20 0.69
C VAL A 13 0.15 11.17 -0.01
N LEU A 14 1.11 11.66 -0.78
CA LEU A 14 2.06 10.83 -1.51
C LEU A 14 3.45 11.41 -1.31
N TYR A 15 4.35 10.58 -0.79
CA TYR A 15 5.74 10.98 -0.59
C TYR A 15 6.58 10.48 -1.75
N THR A 16 7.32 11.40 -2.35
CA THR A 16 8.12 11.14 -3.55
C THR A 16 9.57 11.52 -3.31
N ILE A 17 10.44 11.00 -4.17
CA ILE A 17 11.85 11.34 -4.17
C ILE A 17 12.37 11.28 -5.62
N ALA A 18 13.35 12.12 -5.93
CA ALA A 18 13.98 12.09 -7.25
C ALA A 18 15.00 10.93 -7.33
N PRO A 19 15.20 10.35 -8.53
CA PRO A 19 16.07 9.19 -8.69
C PRO A 19 17.56 9.45 -8.38
N ASN A 20 18.00 10.69 -8.51
CA ASN A 20 19.39 11.08 -8.26
C ASN A 20 19.69 11.40 -6.79
N ARG A 21 18.70 11.35 -5.92
CA ARG A 21 18.90 11.56 -4.48
C ARG A 21 19.57 10.35 -3.84
N SER A 22 20.16 10.55 -2.68
CA SER A 22 20.84 9.46 -1.94
C SER A 22 19.85 8.64 -1.11
N LEU A 23 20.26 7.41 -0.80
CA LEU A 23 19.49 6.57 0.12
C LEU A 23 19.46 7.17 1.54
N ALA A 24 20.50 7.91 1.94
CA ALA A 24 20.48 8.61 3.23
C ALA A 24 19.31 9.61 3.29
N GLU A 25 19.10 10.38 2.21
CA GLU A 25 17.97 11.31 2.13
C GLU A 25 16.63 10.56 2.15
N ALA A 26 16.55 9.44 1.42
CA ALA A 26 15.33 8.62 1.39
C ALA A 26 14.99 8.10 2.79
N VAL A 27 15.97 7.56 3.51
CA VAL A 27 15.78 7.05 4.87
C VAL A 27 15.31 8.17 5.81
N ALA A 28 15.87 9.37 5.68
CA ALA A 28 15.46 10.51 6.48
C ALA A 28 13.97 10.84 6.24
N ILE A 29 13.54 10.88 4.98
CA ILE A 29 12.13 11.15 4.64
C ILE A 29 11.24 10.06 5.19
N MET A 30 11.59 8.80 4.99
CA MET A 30 10.80 7.65 5.46
C MET A 30 10.64 7.68 6.98
N THR A 31 11.70 8.02 7.69
CA THR A 31 11.70 8.09 9.14
C THR A 31 10.88 9.28 9.65
N GLU A 32 11.11 10.46 9.09
CA GLU A 32 10.42 11.69 9.49
C GLU A 32 8.92 11.63 9.21
N GLN A 33 8.53 11.03 8.09
CA GLN A 33 7.13 10.93 7.68
C GLN A 33 6.46 9.64 8.14
N ASP A 34 7.20 8.76 8.78
CA ASP A 34 6.73 7.45 9.25
C ASP A 34 6.07 6.66 8.12
N VAL A 35 6.77 6.54 7.01
CA VAL A 35 6.31 5.77 5.84
C VAL A 35 7.35 4.74 5.45
N GLY A 36 6.89 3.63 4.91
CA GLY A 36 7.75 2.52 4.49
C GLY A 36 8.06 2.49 2.99
N SER A 37 7.58 3.47 2.24
CA SER A 37 7.83 3.55 0.81
C SER A 37 7.85 4.98 0.31
N LEU A 38 8.59 5.20 -0.78
CA LEU A 38 8.59 6.46 -1.52
C LEU A 38 8.42 6.13 -2.99
N VAL A 39 7.61 6.92 -3.68
CA VAL A 39 7.54 6.83 -5.13
C VAL A 39 8.69 7.62 -5.71
N VAL A 40 9.44 6.99 -6.61
CA VAL A 40 10.54 7.65 -7.30
C VAL A 40 9.97 8.31 -8.55
N PHE A 41 9.97 9.64 -8.56
CA PHE A 41 9.46 10.44 -9.67
C PHE A 41 10.59 11.08 -10.44
N ASP A 42 10.50 10.98 -11.77
CA ASP A 42 11.44 11.59 -12.68
C ASP A 42 10.66 12.21 -13.83
N HIS A 43 10.78 13.53 -14.00
CA HIS A 43 10.11 14.28 -15.07
C HIS A 43 8.60 14.01 -15.15
N GLY A 44 7.93 14.02 -14.00
CA GLY A 44 6.48 13.85 -13.92
C GLY A 44 5.99 12.42 -14.08
N ARG A 45 6.89 11.45 -14.12
CA ARG A 45 6.56 10.03 -14.25
C ARG A 45 7.12 9.22 -13.10
N MET A 46 6.44 8.15 -12.76
CA MET A 46 6.97 7.18 -11.81
C MET A 46 8.11 6.41 -12.47
N ALA A 47 9.32 6.58 -11.92
CA ALA A 47 10.50 5.83 -12.35
C ALA A 47 10.62 4.49 -11.62
N GLY A 48 10.09 4.41 -10.41
CA GLY A 48 10.16 3.21 -9.60
C GLY A 48 9.55 3.42 -8.24
N LEU A 49 9.71 2.40 -7.41
CA LEU A 49 9.24 2.40 -6.02
C LEU A 49 10.40 2.03 -5.11
N LEU A 50 10.60 2.82 -4.07
CA LEU A 50 11.62 2.53 -3.06
C LEU A 50 10.90 2.18 -1.76
N THR A 51 11.07 0.95 -1.29
CA THR A 51 10.53 0.52 0.00
C THR A 51 11.68 0.22 0.96
N PHE A 52 11.37 0.05 2.24
CA PHE A 52 12.39 -0.32 3.22
C PHE A 52 13.12 -1.62 2.83
N ARG A 53 12.49 -2.50 2.06
CA ARG A 53 13.09 -3.74 1.58
C ARG A 53 14.28 -3.46 0.66
N GLU A 54 14.13 -2.53 -0.30
CA GLU A 54 15.22 -2.13 -1.19
C GLU A 54 16.33 -1.42 -0.43
N VAL A 55 15.97 -0.62 0.58
CA VAL A 55 16.94 0.03 1.45
C VAL A 55 17.76 -1.01 2.22
N LEU A 56 17.09 -2.00 2.82
CA LEU A 56 17.78 -3.08 3.54
C LEU A 56 18.71 -3.87 2.60
N GLY A 57 18.26 -4.13 1.37
CA GLY A 57 19.08 -4.79 0.36
C GLY A 57 20.34 -4.01 0.03
N ALA A 58 20.22 -2.69 -0.10
CA ALA A 58 21.36 -1.81 -0.36
C ALA A 58 22.33 -1.74 0.83
N VAL A 59 21.81 -1.72 2.04
CA VAL A 59 22.62 -1.77 3.26
C VAL A 59 23.45 -3.05 3.29
N HIS A 60 22.83 -4.17 3.01
CA HIS A 60 23.50 -5.48 2.99
C HIS A 60 24.57 -5.56 1.91
N ALA A 61 24.26 -5.08 0.69
CA ALA A 61 25.19 -5.16 -0.44
C ALA A 61 26.33 -4.14 -0.36
N GLY A 62 26.04 -2.96 0.19
CA GLY A 62 26.97 -1.82 0.16
C GLY A 62 27.98 -1.76 1.29
N GLY A 63 27.91 -2.68 2.26
CA GLY A 63 28.77 -2.61 3.42
C GLY A 63 28.55 -1.31 4.18
N GLY A 64 29.60 -0.51 4.38
CA GLY A 64 29.51 0.74 5.13
C GLY A 64 29.11 1.97 4.32
N ASN A 65 28.94 1.87 3.02
CA ASN A 65 28.77 3.02 2.12
C ASN A 65 27.41 3.10 1.44
N TRP A 66 26.39 2.46 2.00
CA TRP A 66 25.06 2.45 1.41
C TRP A 66 24.44 3.85 1.33
N GLN A 67 24.82 4.77 2.21
CA GLN A 67 24.23 6.09 2.34
C GLN A 67 24.34 6.94 1.07
N ALA A 68 25.46 6.80 0.37
CA ALA A 68 25.73 7.55 -0.84
C ALA A 68 25.13 6.92 -2.10
N THR A 69 24.57 5.73 -2.00
CA THR A 69 23.94 5.04 -3.13
C THR A 69 22.77 5.89 -3.63
N ALA A 70 22.69 6.08 -4.95
CA ALA A 70 21.55 6.81 -5.54
C ALA A 70 20.28 5.96 -5.44
N VAL A 71 19.16 6.63 -5.24
CA VAL A 71 17.84 5.99 -5.16
C VAL A 71 17.58 5.13 -6.40
N GLU A 72 17.93 5.63 -7.60
CA GLU A 72 17.73 4.91 -8.85
C GLU A 72 18.48 3.59 -8.94
N GLN A 73 19.54 3.42 -8.17
CA GLN A 73 20.32 2.18 -8.14
C GLN A 73 19.68 1.12 -7.25
N ALA A 74 18.90 1.53 -6.27
CA ALA A 74 18.28 0.64 -5.29
C ALA A 74 16.79 0.38 -5.56
N MET A 75 16.10 1.30 -6.19
CA MET A 75 14.65 1.24 -6.40
C MET A 75 14.21 0.02 -7.20
N LEU A 76 12.99 -0.40 -6.95
CA LEU A 76 12.30 -1.38 -7.76
C LEU A 76 11.79 -0.69 -9.04
N ARG A 77 12.31 -1.08 -10.21
CA ARG A 77 12.05 -0.35 -11.45
C ARG A 77 10.66 -0.58 -12.03
N ASP A 78 10.20 -1.80 -12.04
CA ASP A 78 8.88 -2.14 -12.57
C ASP A 78 8.03 -2.74 -11.47
N PRO A 79 7.57 -1.92 -10.52
CA PRO A 79 6.78 -2.44 -9.42
C PRO A 79 5.46 -3.01 -9.93
N LEU A 80 5.03 -4.08 -9.31
CA LEU A 80 3.70 -4.59 -9.52
C LEU A 80 2.70 -3.50 -9.13
N ALA A 81 1.71 -3.25 -9.99
CA ALA A 81 0.75 -2.18 -9.78
C ALA A 81 -0.66 -2.74 -9.60
N ALA A 82 -1.47 -2.01 -8.86
CA ALA A 82 -2.89 -2.28 -8.74
C ALA A 82 -3.67 -1.30 -9.61
N ALA A 83 -4.86 -1.72 -10.05
CA ALA A 83 -5.78 -0.86 -10.78
C ALA A 83 -6.84 -0.32 -9.81
N PRO A 84 -7.40 0.88 -10.08
CA PRO A 84 -8.38 1.47 -9.17
C PRO A 84 -9.67 0.68 -9.05
N ASP A 85 -10.04 -0.07 -10.08
CA ASP A 85 -11.25 -0.90 -10.10
C ASP A 85 -11.03 -2.33 -9.58
N MET A 86 -9.83 -2.64 -9.12
CA MET A 86 -9.52 -3.94 -8.53
C MET A 86 -10.25 -4.08 -7.19
N GLU A 87 -10.77 -5.29 -6.94
CA GLU A 87 -11.44 -5.61 -5.69
C GLU A 87 -10.43 -5.83 -4.57
N LEU A 88 -10.84 -5.51 -3.34
CA LEU A 88 -10.01 -5.67 -2.15
C LEU A 88 -9.45 -7.10 -2.01
N ASP A 89 -10.28 -8.11 -2.26
CA ASP A 89 -9.86 -9.51 -2.17
C ASP A 89 -8.77 -9.86 -3.16
N GLU A 90 -8.87 -9.36 -4.38
CA GLU A 90 -7.87 -9.55 -5.41
C GLU A 90 -6.55 -8.87 -5.04
N LEU A 91 -6.65 -7.63 -4.55
CA LEU A 91 -5.49 -6.87 -4.08
C LEU A 91 -4.78 -7.62 -2.94
N ARG A 92 -5.53 -8.10 -1.96
CA ARG A 92 -5.00 -8.85 -0.82
C ARG A 92 -4.23 -10.08 -1.28
N ARG A 93 -4.80 -10.88 -2.17
CA ARG A 93 -4.15 -12.07 -2.71
C ARG A 93 -2.87 -11.72 -3.46
N LEU A 94 -2.93 -10.67 -4.26
CA LEU A 94 -1.78 -10.22 -5.03
C LEU A 94 -0.61 -9.84 -4.11
N MET A 95 -0.89 -9.09 -3.06
CA MET A 95 0.14 -8.66 -2.10
C MET A 95 0.72 -9.85 -1.34
N VAL A 96 -0.12 -10.78 -0.90
CA VAL A 96 0.32 -11.96 -0.18
C VAL A 96 1.15 -12.88 -1.08
N ASP A 97 0.65 -13.19 -2.27
CA ASP A 97 1.29 -14.15 -3.17
C ASP A 97 2.64 -13.63 -3.69
N ARG A 98 2.74 -12.32 -3.89
CA ARG A 98 3.95 -11.69 -4.41
C ARG A 98 4.86 -11.13 -3.34
N HIS A 99 4.50 -11.26 -2.07
CA HIS A 99 5.25 -10.71 -0.94
C HIS A 99 5.52 -9.21 -1.09
N GLN A 100 4.55 -8.48 -1.65
CA GLN A 100 4.63 -7.04 -1.84
C GLN A 100 3.83 -6.33 -0.76
N ARG A 101 4.47 -5.42 -0.04
CA ARG A 101 3.81 -4.66 1.03
C ARG A 101 3.31 -3.31 0.57
N TYR A 102 3.74 -2.87 -0.58
CA TYR A 102 3.37 -1.58 -1.16
C TYR A 102 3.15 -1.77 -2.65
N LEU A 103 2.02 -1.30 -3.15
CA LEU A 103 1.71 -1.33 -4.57
C LEU A 103 1.27 0.06 -5.03
N PRO A 104 1.88 0.59 -6.09
CA PRO A 104 1.34 1.78 -6.71
C PRO A 104 0.00 1.45 -7.37
N VAL A 105 -0.93 2.38 -7.30
CA VAL A 105 -2.21 2.28 -7.99
C VAL A 105 -2.12 3.11 -9.24
N MET A 106 -2.26 2.45 -10.37
CA MET A 106 -2.10 3.08 -11.69
C MET A 106 -3.41 3.01 -12.47
N ASP A 107 -3.76 4.11 -13.09
CA ASP A 107 -4.84 4.17 -14.06
C ASP A 107 -4.21 4.50 -15.41
N GLY A 108 -3.99 3.45 -16.23
CA GLY A 108 -3.16 3.59 -17.42
C GLY A 108 -1.75 4.02 -17.05
N GLY A 109 -1.31 5.15 -17.58
CA GLY A 109 0.01 5.71 -17.24
C GLY A 109 0.00 6.67 -16.06
N THR A 110 -1.13 6.86 -15.39
CA THR A 110 -1.27 7.85 -14.31
C THR A 110 -1.19 7.19 -12.96
N LEU A 111 -0.29 7.67 -12.11
CA LEU A 111 -0.19 7.22 -10.73
C LEU A 111 -1.26 7.92 -9.90
N LEU A 112 -2.11 7.14 -9.22
CA LEU A 112 -3.17 7.66 -8.35
C LEU A 112 -2.75 7.70 -6.89
N GLY A 113 -1.85 6.82 -6.47
CA GLY A 113 -1.39 6.73 -5.10
C GLY A 113 -0.68 5.41 -4.86
N VAL A 114 -0.40 5.12 -3.58
CA VAL A 114 0.21 3.85 -3.16
C VAL A 114 -0.65 3.24 -2.06
N VAL A 115 -0.97 1.96 -2.19
CA VAL A 115 -1.62 1.20 -1.13
C VAL A 115 -0.59 0.35 -0.42
N SER A 116 -0.66 0.34 0.91
CA SER A 116 0.20 -0.50 1.73
C SER A 116 -0.57 -1.73 2.23
N PHE A 117 0.16 -2.73 2.68
CA PHE A 117 -0.45 -3.89 3.32
C PHE A 117 -1.24 -3.48 4.57
N HIS A 118 -0.77 -2.45 5.27
CA HIS A 118 -1.51 -1.88 6.41
C HIS A 118 -2.87 -1.34 5.98
N ASP A 119 -2.94 -0.61 4.88
CA ASP A 119 -4.20 -0.09 4.33
C ASP A 119 -5.17 -1.22 4.00
N VAL A 120 -4.65 -2.29 3.40
CA VAL A 120 -5.44 -3.47 3.04
C VAL A 120 -5.96 -4.18 4.29
N ALA A 121 -5.10 -4.39 5.28
CA ALA A 121 -5.50 -5.03 6.53
C ALA A 121 -6.61 -4.24 7.23
N LYS A 122 -6.47 -2.92 7.28
CA LYS A 122 -7.48 -2.04 7.86
C LYS A 122 -8.81 -2.15 7.12
N ALA A 123 -8.77 -2.14 5.79
CA ALA A 123 -9.97 -2.27 4.96
C ALA A 123 -10.67 -3.62 5.17
N VAL A 124 -9.90 -4.71 5.25
CA VAL A 124 -10.45 -6.04 5.52
C VAL A 124 -11.16 -6.06 6.87
N LEU A 125 -10.55 -5.52 7.90
CA LEU A 125 -11.15 -5.47 9.24
C LEU A 125 -12.43 -4.64 9.24
N GLU A 126 -12.46 -3.52 8.53
CA GLU A 126 -13.64 -2.67 8.42
C GLU A 126 -14.79 -3.39 7.69
N GLU A 127 -14.50 -4.12 6.62
CA GLU A 127 -15.51 -4.92 5.93
C GLU A 127 -16.07 -6.02 6.82
N GLN A 128 -15.21 -6.74 7.52
CA GLN A 128 -15.65 -7.78 8.44
C GLN A 128 -16.51 -7.22 9.57
N SER A 129 -16.14 -6.08 10.11
CA SER A 129 -16.93 -5.41 11.15
C SER A 129 -18.30 -4.99 10.63
N PHE A 130 -18.36 -4.48 9.42
CA PHE A 130 -19.61 -4.10 8.77
C PHE A 130 -20.50 -5.32 8.56
N GLU A 131 -19.96 -6.40 8.02
CA GLU A 131 -20.69 -7.64 7.79
C GLU A 131 -21.22 -8.24 9.10
N ASN A 132 -20.41 -8.21 10.16
CA ASN A 132 -20.82 -8.68 11.48
C ASN A 132 -21.97 -7.85 12.05
N ARG A 133 -21.93 -6.54 11.89
CA ARG A 133 -23.03 -5.66 12.34
C ARG A 133 -24.31 -5.94 11.56
N MET A 134 -24.20 -6.12 10.25
CA MET A 134 -25.38 -6.44 9.42
C MET A 134 -25.98 -7.79 9.81
N LEU A 135 -25.14 -8.78 10.06
CA LEU A 135 -25.59 -10.10 10.49
C LEU A 135 -26.28 -10.03 11.85
N LYS A 136 -25.71 -9.32 12.82
CA LYS A 136 -26.31 -9.12 14.14
C LYS A 136 -27.67 -8.43 14.05
N ASN A 137 -27.77 -7.43 13.18
CA ASN A 137 -29.05 -6.74 12.97
C ASN A 137 -30.09 -7.67 12.35
N TYR A 138 -29.67 -8.50 11.40
CA TYR A 138 -30.56 -9.48 10.79
C TYR A 138 -31.08 -10.47 11.83
N ILE A 139 -30.22 -11.01 12.66
CA ILE A 139 -30.60 -11.96 13.72
C ILE A 139 -31.52 -11.28 14.74
N ARG A 140 -31.21 -10.05 15.12
CA ARG A 140 -32.02 -9.29 16.09
C ARG A 140 -33.44 -9.06 15.59
N ASN A 141 -33.58 -8.88 14.28
CA ASN A 141 -34.87 -8.58 13.67
C ASN A 141 -35.53 -9.82 13.05
N TRP A 142 -35.06 -11.01 13.45
CA TRP A 142 -35.59 -12.27 12.95
C TRP A 142 -37.07 -12.38 13.37
N PRO A 143 -37.95 -12.98 12.53
CA PRO A 143 -39.35 -13.14 12.87
C PRO A 143 -39.60 -13.83 14.21
N ALA A 144 -40.73 -13.50 14.83
CA ALA A 144 -41.04 -13.87 16.20
C ALA A 144 -41.14 -15.38 16.46
N GLU A 145 -41.34 -16.19 15.44
CA GLU A 145 -41.38 -17.65 15.62
C GLU A 145 -40.10 -18.24 16.18
N SER A 146 -38.99 -17.57 15.96
CA SER A 146 -37.72 -17.99 16.57
C SER A 146 -37.65 -17.58 18.04
N ASP A 147 -38.34 -16.51 18.40
CA ASP A 147 -38.38 -16.01 19.78
C ASP A 147 -39.35 -16.80 20.64
N GLU A 148 -40.38 -17.34 20.05
CA GLU A 148 -41.39 -18.12 20.74
C GLU A 148 -40.85 -19.41 21.31
N GLN A 149 -39.74 -19.87 20.81
CA GLN A 149 -39.10 -21.10 21.28
C GLN A 149 -38.04 -20.84 22.34
N GLY A 150 -37.74 -19.59 22.58
CA GLY A 150 -36.74 -19.19 23.54
C GLY A 150 -37.19 -19.12 24.99
#